data_2ddf017f572616e5eccb720f0dfe3d20
#
_entry.id   2ddf017f572616e5eccb720f0dfe3d20
#
_cell.length_a   1.000
_cell.length_b   1.000
_cell.length_c   1.000
_cell.angle_alpha   90.00
_cell.angle_beta   90.00
_cell.angle_gamma   90.00
#
_symmetry.space_group_name_H-M   'P 1'
#
loop_
_entity.id
_entity.type
_entity.pdbx_description
1 polymer ?
#
loop_
_entity_poly.entity_id
_entity_poly.type
_entity_poly.pdbx_seq_one_letter_code
_entity_poly.pdbx_strand_id
1 'polypeptide(L)'
;MYKIAFFDIDGTLADNELPADMGIYRRIPASAKAALVKLQELGIEPVIATGRSHQVIAPLAAQLGVTSIISSNGAHVVYQGQLLVTHPLGPATLAAVRKRLSATQRPYMLESAAALYVSDLRLFADEKGEQPLLPVTELGQQADLILQVSCRGVTDGKSLDPLPVEVKVEKVAPAVVDIHLAQVSKATGIQEILQKVGISPAEALAFGDEENDLAMFEVVGLPVAMGNACEALKAKAGHVTETVGNHGIWVACVALGLWQEAWTDASNY
;
A
#
# COMPACT_ATOMS: atom_id res chain seq x y z
N MET A 1 21.47 13.81 -3.53
CA MET A 1 21.58 12.38 -3.12
C MET A 1 20.25 12.00 -2.51
N TYR A 2 19.70 10.84 -2.89
CA TYR A 2 18.43 10.38 -2.33
C TYR A 2 18.59 9.94 -0.87
N LYS A 3 17.53 10.12 -0.07
CA LYS A 3 17.50 9.81 1.37
C LYS A 3 16.38 8.85 1.75
N ILE A 4 15.36 8.73 0.88
CA ILE A 4 14.18 7.93 1.16
C ILE A 4 13.61 7.38 -0.16
N ALA A 5 13.10 6.14 -0.12
CA ALA A 5 12.50 5.49 -1.27
C ALA A 5 11.19 4.80 -0.87
N PHE A 6 10.11 5.13 -1.54
CA PHE A 6 8.77 4.60 -1.31
C PHE A 6 8.47 3.48 -2.32
N PHE A 7 7.91 2.39 -1.85
CA PHE A 7 7.62 1.22 -2.67
C PHE A 7 6.17 0.78 -2.49
N ASP A 8 5.42 0.69 -3.58
CA ASP A 8 4.21 -0.11 -3.56
C ASP A 8 4.55 -1.61 -3.44
N ILE A 9 3.56 -2.44 -3.19
CA ILE A 9 3.74 -3.88 -3.01
C ILE A 9 3.31 -4.66 -4.24
N ASP A 10 2.05 -4.61 -4.58
CA ASP A 10 1.44 -5.51 -5.56
C ASP A 10 1.76 -5.06 -6.98
N GLY A 11 2.63 -5.77 -7.68
CA GLY A 11 3.16 -5.39 -9.00
C GLY A 11 4.40 -4.50 -8.95
N THR A 12 4.89 -4.15 -7.76
CA THR A 12 6.11 -3.36 -7.55
C THR A 12 7.17 -4.13 -6.78
N LEU A 13 6.95 -4.42 -5.49
CA LEU A 13 7.81 -5.32 -4.72
C LEU A 13 7.47 -6.78 -5.00
N ALA A 14 6.19 -7.14 -5.02
CA ALA A 14 5.69 -8.50 -5.22
C ALA A 14 5.21 -8.71 -6.65
N ASP A 15 5.61 -9.82 -7.26
CA ASP A 15 5.24 -10.20 -8.62
C ASP A 15 3.79 -10.71 -8.66
N ASN A 16 2.92 -10.00 -9.36
CA ASN A 16 1.52 -10.35 -9.54
C ASN A 16 1.29 -11.46 -10.60
N GLU A 17 2.30 -11.83 -11.36
CA GLU A 17 2.24 -12.98 -12.28
C GLU A 17 2.38 -14.31 -11.52
N LEU A 18 2.93 -14.29 -10.30
CA LEU A 18 3.06 -15.46 -9.45
C LEU A 18 1.75 -15.76 -8.70
N PRO A 19 1.44 -17.04 -8.43
CA PRO A 19 0.23 -17.45 -7.73
C PRO A 19 0.06 -16.78 -6.36
N ALA A 20 -1.13 -16.25 -6.09
CA ALA A 20 -1.42 -15.53 -4.85
C ALA A 20 -1.30 -16.42 -3.59
N ASP A 21 -1.58 -17.73 -3.72
CA ASP A 21 -1.50 -18.71 -2.64
C ASP A 21 -0.06 -19.01 -2.18
N MET A 22 0.95 -18.57 -2.92
CA MET A 22 2.35 -18.60 -2.45
C MET A 22 2.61 -17.65 -1.27
N GLY A 23 1.73 -16.68 -1.04
CA GLY A 23 1.92 -15.61 -0.07
C GLY A 23 2.83 -14.49 -0.59
N ILE A 24 2.61 -13.28 -0.08
CA ILE A 24 3.25 -12.05 -0.61
C ILE A 24 4.78 -12.15 -0.55
N TYR A 25 5.36 -12.58 0.58
CA TYR A 25 6.81 -12.65 0.77
C TYR A 25 7.53 -13.51 -0.28
N ARG A 26 6.91 -14.62 -0.70
CA ARG A 26 7.50 -15.52 -1.71
C ARG A 26 7.38 -14.96 -3.13
N ARG A 27 6.45 -14.04 -3.37
CA ARG A 27 6.32 -13.34 -4.64
C ARG A 27 7.31 -12.17 -4.79
N ILE A 28 8.01 -11.78 -3.72
CA ILE A 28 9.05 -10.75 -3.77
C ILE A 28 10.36 -11.40 -4.22
N PRO A 29 10.94 -10.99 -5.37
CA PRO A 29 12.21 -11.53 -5.84
C PRO A 29 13.36 -11.30 -4.85
N ALA A 30 14.35 -12.19 -4.87
CA ALA A 30 15.55 -12.04 -4.05
C ALA A 30 16.28 -10.70 -4.32
N SER A 31 16.28 -10.26 -5.60
CA SER A 31 16.85 -8.97 -6.00
C SER A 31 16.16 -7.76 -5.36
N ALA A 32 14.83 -7.78 -5.23
CA ALA A 32 14.10 -6.70 -4.56
C ALA A 32 14.40 -6.68 -3.06
N LYS A 33 14.45 -7.84 -2.40
CA LYS A 33 14.84 -7.95 -0.98
C LYS A 33 16.27 -7.42 -0.74
N ALA A 34 17.22 -7.82 -1.61
CA ALA A 34 18.59 -7.33 -1.54
C ALA A 34 18.69 -5.83 -1.81
N ALA A 35 17.86 -5.29 -2.71
CA ALA A 35 17.81 -3.86 -2.97
C ALA A 35 17.36 -3.06 -1.74
N LEU A 36 16.33 -3.54 -1.01
CA LEU A 36 15.90 -2.91 0.24
C LEU A 36 17.02 -2.84 1.28
N VAL A 37 17.76 -3.94 1.46
CA VAL A 37 18.92 -4.00 2.38
C VAL A 37 20.01 -3.02 1.92
N LYS A 38 20.36 -3.03 0.63
CA LYS A 38 21.43 -2.18 0.09
C LYS A 38 21.08 -0.69 0.16
N LEU A 39 19.81 -0.31 -0.02
CA LEU A 39 19.35 1.05 0.20
C LEU A 39 19.60 1.50 1.65
N GLN A 40 19.25 0.65 2.63
CA GLN A 40 19.51 0.94 4.05
C GLN A 40 21.00 1.12 4.34
N GLU A 41 21.87 0.26 3.78
CA GLU A 41 23.33 0.37 3.90
C GLU A 41 23.86 1.70 3.34
N LEU A 42 23.20 2.24 2.32
CA LEU A 42 23.53 3.55 1.72
C LEU A 42 22.90 4.72 2.48
N GLY A 43 22.16 4.47 3.56
CA GLY A 43 21.45 5.50 4.32
C GLY A 43 20.20 6.02 3.63
N ILE A 44 19.64 5.27 2.67
CA ILE A 44 18.36 5.57 2.01
C ILE A 44 17.28 4.74 2.72
N GLU A 45 16.35 5.41 3.40
CA GLU A 45 15.27 4.76 4.13
C GLU A 45 14.24 4.15 3.16
N PRO A 46 14.02 2.81 3.16
CA PRO A 46 12.94 2.20 2.40
C PRO A 46 11.62 2.32 3.17
N VAL A 47 10.58 2.73 2.49
CA VAL A 47 9.21 2.87 3.03
C VAL A 47 8.25 2.07 2.16
N ILE A 48 7.45 1.20 2.77
CA ILE A 48 6.35 0.54 2.08
C ILE A 48 5.15 1.49 2.02
N ALA A 49 4.53 1.66 0.84
CA ALA A 49 3.35 2.51 0.64
C ALA A 49 2.25 1.71 -0.09
N THR A 50 1.21 1.28 0.64
CA THR A 50 0.23 0.31 0.14
C THR A 50 -1.22 0.63 0.53
N GLY A 51 -2.17 0.16 -0.25
CA GLY A 51 -3.60 0.12 0.11
C GLY A 51 -3.94 -0.93 1.16
N ARG A 52 -3.06 -1.92 1.36
CA ARG A 52 -3.28 -2.99 2.35
C ARG A 52 -3.32 -2.45 3.77
N SER A 53 -4.11 -3.10 4.63
CA SER A 53 -4.20 -2.73 6.04
C SER A 53 -2.87 -2.94 6.77
N HIS A 54 -2.62 -2.15 7.80
CA HIS A 54 -1.40 -2.26 8.61
C HIS A 54 -1.20 -3.67 9.19
N GLN A 55 -2.27 -4.31 9.65
CA GLN A 55 -2.21 -5.66 10.19
C GLN A 55 -1.69 -6.70 9.20
N VAL A 56 -2.10 -6.58 7.93
CA VAL A 56 -1.67 -7.50 6.88
C VAL A 56 -0.22 -7.25 6.49
N ILE A 57 0.21 -5.98 6.51
CA ILE A 57 1.50 -5.61 5.94
C ILE A 57 2.65 -5.51 6.95
N ALA A 58 2.37 -5.25 8.23
CA ALA A 58 3.42 -5.13 9.24
C ALA A 58 4.26 -6.41 9.42
N PRO A 59 3.70 -7.64 9.40
CA PRO A 59 4.50 -8.86 9.44
C PRO A 59 5.43 -9.00 8.21
N LEU A 60 4.95 -8.63 7.02
CA LEU A 60 5.77 -8.64 5.80
C LEU A 60 6.90 -7.62 5.88
N ALA A 61 6.60 -6.40 6.31
CA ALA A 61 7.61 -5.35 6.48
C ALA A 61 8.71 -5.78 7.45
N ALA A 62 8.33 -6.42 8.57
CA ALA A 62 9.29 -6.97 9.53
C ALA A 62 10.19 -8.05 8.91
N GLN A 63 9.64 -8.95 8.08
CA GLN A 63 10.42 -9.97 7.36
C GLN A 63 11.39 -9.34 6.34
N LEU A 64 11.04 -8.17 5.77
CA LEU A 64 11.87 -7.42 4.84
C LEU A 64 12.87 -6.49 5.54
N GLY A 65 12.83 -6.39 6.87
CA GLY A 65 13.66 -5.44 7.63
C GLY A 65 13.24 -3.97 7.42
N VAL A 66 12.01 -3.71 6.94
CA VAL A 66 11.47 -2.36 6.73
C VAL A 66 10.65 -1.95 7.93
N THR A 67 10.94 -0.80 8.51
CA THR A 67 10.28 -0.28 9.71
C THR A 67 9.37 0.92 9.45
N SER A 68 9.36 1.42 8.22
CA SER A 68 8.58 2.57 7.80
C SER A 68 7.48 2.14 6.83
N ILE A 69 6.20 2.42 7.16
CA ILE A 69 5.04 1.88 6.46
C ILE A 69 3.96 2.97 6.32
N ILE A 70 3.49 3.16 5.11
CA ILE A 70 2.25 3.86 4.78
C ILE A 70 1.25 2.79 4.37
N SER A 71 0.20 2.57 5.16
CA SER A 71 -0.82 1.53 4.95
C SER A 71 -2.23 2.11 4.85
N SER A 72 -3.21 1.28 4.45
CA SER A 72 -4.60 1.70 4.26
C SER A 72 -4.71 2.97 3.40
N ASN A 73 -4.04 2.97 2.25
CA ASN A 73 -4.01 4.10 1.31
C ASN A 73 -3.54 5.45 1.92
N GLY A 74 -2.68 5.42 2.93
CA GLY A 74 -2.19 6.63 3.61
C GLY A 74 -2.90 6.93 4.93
N ALA A 75 -3.92 6.17 5.30
CA ALA A 75 -4.66 6.42 6.54
C ALA A 75 -3.91 6.01 7.80
N HIS A 76 -2.81 5.26 7.68
CA HIS A 76 -1.96 4.88 8.81
C HIS A 76 -0.49 4.94 8.41
N VAL A 77 0.25 5.80 9.07
CA VAL A 77 1.66 6.09 8.76
C VAL A 77 2.53 5.79 9.97
N VAL A 78 3.45 4.86 9.79
CA VAL A 78 4.51 4.51 10.74
C VAL A 78 5.85 4.88 10.11
N TYR A 79 6.71 5.57 10.85
CA TYR A 79 8.05 5.92 10.42
C TYR A 79 9.07 5.42 11.45
N GLN A 80 10.02 4.60 10.99
CA GLN A 80 11.05 3.97 11.85
C GLN A 80 10.45 3.30 13.11
N GLY A 81 9.37 2.53 12.90
CA GLY A 81 8.69 1.79 13.96
C GLY A 81 7.81 2.64 14.90
N GLN A 82 7.71 3.94 14.67
CA GLN A 82 6.89 4.83 15.48
C GLN A 82 5.66 5.32 14.70
N LEU A 83 4.49 5.27 15.34
CA LEU A 83 3.28 5.83 14.76
C LEU A 83 3.45 7.34 14.55
N LEU A 84 3.32 7.80 13.31
CA LEU A 84 3.39 9.20 12.96
C LEU A 84 2.00 9.85 12.96
N VAL A 85 1.06 9.25 12.25
CA VAL A 85 -0.30 9.77 12.11
C VAL A 85 -1.30 8.67 11.73
N THR A 86 -2.58 8.89 12.07
CA THR A 86 -3.72 8.12 11.58
C THR A 86 -4.83 9.05 11.12
N HIS A 87 -5.58 8.64 10.10
CA HIS A 87 -6.72 9.35 9.53
C HIS A 87 -7.95 8.44 9.52
N PRO A 88 -8.62 8.23 10.66
CA PRO A 88 -9.83 7.42 10.72
C PRO A 88 -11.01 8.11 10.03
N LEU A 89 -11.94 7.30 9.53
CA LEU A 89 -13.18 7.77 8.89
C LEU A 89 -14.05 8.64 9.81
N GLY A 90 -13.93 8.41 11.11
CA GLY A 90 -14.80 9.03 12.12
C GLY A 90 -16.18 8.34 12.24
N PRO A 91 -16.81 8.41 13.41
CA PRO A 91 -18.00 7.60 13.72
C PRO A 91 -19.21 7.91 12.83
N ALA A 92 -19.46 9.18 12.52
CA ALA A 92 -20.61 9.59 11.71
C ALA A 92 -20.47 9.12 10.25
N THR A 93 -19.29 9.33 9.65
CA THR A 93 -18.98 8.88 8.29
C THR A 93 -19.04 7.35 8.19
N LEU A 94 -18.43 6.65 9.14
CA LEU A 94 -18.47 5.19 9.21
C LEU A 94 -19.91 4.68 9.33
N ALA A 95 -20.74 5.28 10.19
CA ALA A 95 -22.13 4.88 10.34
C ALA A 95 -22.93 5.05 9.04
N ALA A 96 -22.71 6.15 8.31
CA ALA A 96 -23.37 6.41 7.02
C ALA A 96 -22.91 5.38 5.96
N VAL A 97 -21.61 5.10 5.85
CA VAL A 97 -21.06 4.07 4.95
C VAL A 97 -21.65 2.69 5.27
N ARG A 98 -21.62 2.26 6.53
CA ARG A 98 -22.19 0.97 6.96
C ARG A 98 -23.69 0.85 6.67
N LYS A 99 -24.46 1.92 6.91
CA LYS A 99 -25.89 1.97 6.58
C LYS A 99 -26.11 1.73 5.09
N ARG A 100 -25.31 2.33 4.24
CA ARG A 100 -25.40 2.14 2.79
C ARG A 100 -25.04 0.72 2.37
N LEU A 101 -23.94 0.17 2.87
CA LEU A 101 -23.52 -1.19 2.55
C LEU A 101 -24.53 -2.22 3.02
N SER A 102 -25.13 -2.06 4.19
CA SER A 102 -26.20 -2.92 4.69
C SER A 102 -27.44 -2.85 3.80
N ALA A 103 -27.84 -1.67 3.33
CA ALA A 103 -28.97 -1.50 2.43
C ALA A 103 -28.76 -2.18 1.06
N THR A 104 -27.52 -2.29 0.60
CA THR A 104 -27.16 -2.97 -0.65
C THR A 104 -26.80 -4.44 -0.46
N GLN A 105 -26.85 -4.94 0.77
CA GLN A 105 -26.46 -6.30 1.14
C GLN A 105 -25.05 -6.71 0.65
N ARG A 106 -24.13 -5.74 0.56
CA ARG A 106 -22.77 -5.99 0.14
C ARG A 106 -21.93 -6.47 1.31
N PRO A 107 -21.13 -7.53 1.13
CA PRO A 107 -20.12 -7.93 2.11
C PRO A 107 -19.04 -6.88 2.25
N TYR A 108 -18.68 -6.53 3.48
CA TYR A 108 -17.66 -5.54 3.75
C TYR A 108 -16.77 -5.92 4.94
N MET A 109 -15.58 -5.40 4.93
CA MET A 109 -14.60 -5.48 6.00
C MET A 109 -14.23 -4.07 6.46
N LEU A 110 -14.22 -3.84 7.75
CA LEU A 110 -13.76 -2.62 8.38
C LEU A 110 -12.32 -2.85 8.85
N GLU A 111 -11.44 -1.95 8.48
CA GLU A 111 -10.01 -2.08 8.74
C GLU A 111 -9.54 -1.00 9.72
N SER A 112 -9.01 -1.45 10.86
CA SER A 112 -8.25 -0.62 11.78
C SER A 112 -6.78 -1.01 11.74
N ALA A 113 -5.91 -0.23 12.39
CA ALA A 113 -4.50 -0.61 12.54
C ALA A 113 -4.32 -1.89 13.37
N ALA A 114 -5.28 -2.24 14.21
CA ALA A 114 -5.18 -3.34 15.19
C ALA A 114 -6.09 -4.54 14.89
N ALA A 115 -7.15 -4.41 14.09
CA ALA A 115 -8.11 -5.48 13.85
C ALA A 115 -8.86 -5.32 12.52
N LEU A 116 -9.32 -6.44 11.98
CA LEU A 116 -10.18 -6.54 10.80
C LEU A 116 -11.55 -7.06 11.24
N TYR A 117 -12.60 -6.30 10.94
CA TYR A 117 -13.97 -6.64 11.31
C TYR A 117 -14.81 -6.88 10.06
N VAL A 118 -15.43 -8.05 9.94
CA VAL A 118 -16.17 -8.45 8.75
C VAL A 118 -17.67 -8.53 8.99
N SER A 119 -18.45 -8.17 7.98
CA SER A 119 -19.90 -8.22 8.01
C SER A 119 -20.44 -9.66 8.10
N ASP A 120 -19.74 -10.65 7.54
CA ASP A 120 -20.03 -12.08 7.61
C ASP A 120 -18.73 -12.89 7.48
N LEU A 121 -18.34 -13.61 8.54
CA LEU A 121 -17.13 -14.43 8.59
C LEU A 121 -17.04 -15.49 7.49
N ARG A 122 -18.18 -15.98 6.99
CA ARG A 122 -18.21 -17.02 5.94
C ARG A 122 -17.80 -16.45 4.58
N LEU A 123 -18.11 -15.17 4.32
CA LEU A 123 -17.84 -14.50 3.06
C LEU A 123 -16.40 -13.98 2.96
N PHE A 124 -15.66 -14.01 4.06
CA PHE A 124 -14.24 -13.61 4.15
C PHE A 124 -13.35 -14.76 4.64
N ALA A 125 -13.80 -16.00 4.52
CA ALA A 125 -13.03 -17.16 4.98
C ALA A 125 -11.71 -17.36 4.22
N ASP A 126 -11.61 -16.82 3.03
CA ASP A 126 -10.41 -16.77 2.18
C ASP A 126 -9.37 -15.73 2.61
N GLU A 127 -9.77 -14.72 3.39
CA GLU A 127 -8.89 -13.69 3.94
C GLU A 127 -8.15 -14.13 5.22
N LYS A 128 -8.15 -15.44 5.51
CA LYS A 128 -7.47 -15.99 6.69
C LYS A 128 -5.96 -15.78 6.57
N GLY A 129 -5.50 -14.65 7.10
CA GLY A 129 -4.09 -14.41 7.40
C GLY A 129 -3.72 -14.92 8.79
N GLU A 130 -2.58 -14.48 9.30
CA GLU A 130 -2.13 -14.78 10.67
C GLU A 130 -3.02 -14.14 11.74
N GLN A 131 -3.76 -13.10 11.38
CA GLN A 131 -4.63 -12.35 12.29
C GLN A 131 -6.10 -12.83 12.22
N PRO A 132 -6.79 -12.91 13.36
CA PRO A 132 -8.19 -13.31 13.38
C PRO A 132 -9.07 -12.23 12.76
N LEU A 133 -10.03 -12.67 11.93
CA LEU A 133 -11.14 -11.83 11.51
C LEU A 133 -12.20 -11.82 12.63
N LEU A 134 -12.65 -10.63 13.00
CA LEU A 134 -13.67 -10.42 14.00
C LEU A 134 -15.02 -10.11 13.35
N PRO A 135 -16.16 -10.54 13.90
CA PRO A 135 -17.43 -10.09 13.38
C PRO A 135 -17.65 -8.60 13.71
N VAL A 136 -18.29 -7.88 12.80
CA VAL A 136 -18.56 -6.44 12.95
C VAL A 136 -19.38 -6.09 14.19
N THR A 137 -20.05 -7.07 14.78
CA THR A 137 -20.78 -6.95 16.07
C THR A 137 -19.84 -6.72 17.25
N GLU A 138 -18.58 -7.10 17.14
CA GLU A 138 -17.55 -6.91 18.17
C GLU A 138 -16.80 -5.57 18.03
N LEU A 139 -17.16 -4.72 17.06
CA LEU A 139 -16.48 -3.45 16.80
C LEU A 139 -16.47 -2.52 18.05
N GLY A 140 -17.58 -2.45 18.78
CA GLY A 140 -17.68 -1.67 20.01
C GLY A 140 -17.17 -0.24 19.87
N GLN A 141 -16.31 0.19 20.78
CA GLN A 141 -15.67 1.52 20.81
C GLN A 141 -14.54 1.66 19.76
N GLN A 142 -14.17 0.60 19.06
CA GLN A 142 -13.13 0.66 18.03
C GLN A 142 -13.61 1.34 16.74
N ALA A 143 -14.88 1.72 16.66
CA ALA A 143 -15.45 2.44 15.52
C ALA A 143 -14.69 3.73 15.17
N ASP A 144 -14.12 4.40 16.19
CA ASP A 144 -13.35 5.63 16.03
C ASP A 144 -11.98 5.40 15.38
N LEU A 145 -11.54 4.14 15.25
CA LEU A 145 -10.23 3.75 14.75
C LEU A 145 -10.28 3.11 13.36
N ILE A 146 -11.46 3.07 12.72
CA ILE A 146 -11.59 2.50 11.38
C ILE A 146 -11.02 3.45 10.34
N LEU A 147 -10.04 2.96 9.58
CA LEU A 147 -9.24 3.70 8.61
C LEU A 147 -9.84 3.62 7.20
N GLN A 148 -10.31 2.42 6.82
CA GLN A 148 -10.96 2.18 5.54
C GLN A 148 -11.97 1.04 5.63
N VAL A 149 -12.81 0.93 4.60
CA VAL A 149 -13.79 -0.13 4.45
C VAL A 149 -13.58 -0.80 3.10
N SER A 150 -13.20 -2.08 3.10
CA SER A 150 -13.14 -2.87 1.88
C SER A 150 -14.49 -3.53 1.61
N CYS A 151 -15.00 -3.42 0.38
CA CYS A 151 -16.32 -3.92 -0.02
C CYS A 151 -16.22 -4.85 -1.22
N ARG A 152 -16.79 -6.05 -1.11
CA ARG A 152 -16.82 -7.07 -2.16
C ARG A 152 -18.10 -7.03 -2.99
N GLY A 153 -18.04 -7.55 -4.20
CA GLY A 153 -19.15 -7.60 -5.14
C GLY A 153 -19.50 -6.25 -5.76
N VAL A 154 -18.55 -5.31 -5.77
CA VAL A 154 -18.69 -3.96 -6.34
C VAL A 154 -17.72 -3.79 -7.50
N THR A 155 -18.24 -3.62 -8.70
CA THR A 155 -17.46 -3.40 -9.93
C THR A 155 -17.35 -1.93 -10.29
N ASP A 156 -18.30 -1.13 -9.82
CA ASP A 156 -18.40 0.32 -10.02
C ASP A 156 -18.82 0.99 -8.70
N GLY A 157 -17.97 1.88 -8.21
CA GLY A 157 -18.22 2.63 -6.97
C GLY A 157 -19.53 3.42 -6.98
N LYS A 158 -20.01 3.85 -8.16
CA LYS A 158 -21.30 4.54 -8.31
C LYS A 158 -22.49 3.69 -7.84
N SER A 159 -22.38 2.37 -7.86
CA SER A 159 -23.41 1.47 -7.34
C SER A 159 -23.61 1.59 -5.82
N LEU A 160 -22.66 2.22 -5.14
CA LEU A 160 -22.72 2.50 -3.70
C LEU A 160 -23.30 3.88 -3.36
N ASP A 161 -23.60 4.73 -4.35
CA ASP A 161 -24.15 6.05 -4.10
C ASP A 161 -25.58 6.00 -3.50
N PRO A 162 -25.95 6.99 -2.67
CA PRO A 162 -25.11 8.08 -2.20
C PRO A 162 -24.23 7.67 -1.00
N LEU A 163 -22.95 8.02 -1.07
CA LEU A 163 -22.00 7.94 0.03
C LEU A 163 -21.72 9.35 0.60
N PRO A 164 -21.18 9.47 1.82
CA PRO A 164 -20.71 10.75 2.36
C PRO A 164 -19.69 11.42 1.44
N VAL A 165 -19.75 12.74 1.31
CA VAL A 165 -18.85 13.54 0.45
C VAL A 165 -17.39 13.48 0.90
N GLU A 166 -17.14 13.15 2.17
CA GLU A 166 -15.82 13.03 2.78
C GLU A 166 -15.07 11.77 2.35
N VAL A 167 -15.75 10.80 1.71
CA VAL A 167 -15.12 9.56 1.28
C VAL A 167 -14.98 9.47 -0.23
N LYS A 168 -13.98 8.74 -0.69
CA LYS A 168 -13.85 8.26 -2.06
C LYS A 168 -13.94 6.75 -2.11
N VAL A 169 -14.28 6.23 -3.27
CA VAL A 169 -14.30 4.79 -3.58
C VAL A 169 -13.21 4.53 -4.59
N GLU A 170 -12.29 3.63 -4.26
CA GLU A 170 -11.16 3.25 -5.09
C GLU A 170 -11.26 1.77 -5.45
N LYS A 171 -11.14 1.44 -6.73
CA LYS A 171 -11.16 0.06 -7.19
C LYS A 171 -9.78 -0.56 -6.95
N VAL A 172 -9.74 -1.68 -6.22
CA VAL A 172 -8.48 -2.37 -5.85
C VAL A 172 -8.35 -3.77 -6.46
N ALA A 173 -9.49 -4.35 -6.91
CA ALA A 173 -9.51 -5.64 -7.62
C ALA A 173 -10.80 -5.76 -8.44
N PRO A 174 -10.95 -6.84 -9.28
CA PRO A 174 -12.14 -7.10 -10.05
C PRO A 174 -13.36 -7.17 -9.21
N ALA A 175 -14.17 -6.54 -8.75
CA ALA A 175 -15.29 -6.60 -7.83
C ALA A 175 -14.94 -6.35 -6.36
N VAL A 176 -13.84 -5.62 -6.11
CA VAL A 176 -13.48 -5.15 -4.77
C VAL A 176 -13.15 -3.66 -4.84
N VAL A 177 -13.70 -2.90 -3.92
CA VAL A 177 -13.41 -1.47 -3.76
C VAL A 177 -13.07 -1.18 -2.30
N ASP A 178 -12.18 -0.20 -2.12
CA ASP A 178 -11.91 0.42 -0.83
C ASP A 178 -12.63 1.75 -0.72
N ILE A 179 -13.15 2.05 0.46
CA ILE A 179 -13.82 3.30 0.82
C ILE A 179 -13.01 3.93 1.95
N HIS A 180 -12.44 5.09 1.70
CA HIS A 180 -11.61 5.80 2.66
C HIS A 180 -11.79 7.32 2.52
N LEU A 181 -11.18 8.13 3.39
CA LEU A 181 -11.29 9.58 3.31
C LEU A 181 -10.76 10.11 1.97
N ALA A 182 -11.51 10.99 1.33
CA ALA A 182 -11.19 11.51 -0.01
C ALA A 182 -9.87 12.29 -0.04
N GLN A 183 -9.51 12.97 1.05
CA GLN A 183 -8.25 13.73 1.18
C GLN A 183 -7.05 12.87 1.56
N VAL A 184 -7.25 11.57 1.82
CA VAL A 184 -6.17 10.65 2.22
C VAL A 184 -5.75 9.79 1.03
N SER A 185 -4.45 9.64 0.83
CA SER A 185 -3.84 8.83 -0.22
C SER A 185 -2.42 8.45 0.18
N LYS A 186 -1.77 7.54 -0.58
CA LYS A 186 -0.34 7.26 -0.41
C LYS A 186 0.49 8.55 -0.45
N ALA A 187 0.11 9.50 -1.31
CA ALA A 187 0.81 10.79 -1.43
C ALA A 187 0.75 11.62 -0.15
N THR A 188 -0.40 11.68 0.52
CA THR A 188 -0.50 12.40 1.80
C THR A 188 0.40 11.78 2.87
N GLY A 189 0.44 10.45 2.97
CA GLY A 189 1.36 9.75 3.89
C GLY A 189 2.84 10.02 3.57
N ILE A 190 3.22 10.09 2.29
CA ILE A 190 4.56 10.49 1.86
C ILE A 190 4.88 11.92 2.31
N GLN A 191 3.98 12.86 2.05
CA GLN A 191 4.16 14.26 2.44
C GLN A 191 4.32 14.43 3.94
N GLU A 192 3.55 13.69 4.75
CA GLU A 192 3.65 13.69 6.21
C GLU A 192 5.01 13.17 6.70
N ILE A 193 5.53 12.08 6.11
CA ILE A 193 6.88 11.62 6.43
C ILE A 193 7.91 12.67 6.02
N LEU A 194 7.91 13.13 4.76
CA LEU A 194 8.89 14.09 4.26
C LEU A 194 8.92 15.37 5.10
N GLN A 195 7.75 15.91 5.46
CA GLN A 195 7.63 17.08 6.32
C GLN A 195 8.18 16.82 7.71
N LYS A 196 7.84 15.67 8.31
CA LYS A 196 8.27 15.30 9.67
C LYS A 196 9.78 15.20 9.80
N VAL A 197 10.44 14.62 8.78
CA VAL A 197 11.89 14.35 8.82
C VAL A 197 12.73 15.43 8.13
N GLY A 198 12.09 16.45 7.53
CA GLY A 198 12.79 17.53 6.84
C GLY A 198 13.52 17.10 5.57
N ILE A 199 13.01 16.06 4.87
CA ILE A 199 13.53 15.59 3.59
C ILE A 199 12.79 16.33 2.46
N SER A 200 13.56 16.89 1.51
CA SER A 200 12.97 17.51 0.32
C SER A 200 12.39 16.45 -0.61
N PRO A 201 11.25 16.71 -1.28
CA PRO A 201 10.77 15.85 -2.35
C PRO A 201 11.84 15.45 -3.37
N ALA A 202 12.77 16.37 -3.72
CA ALA A 202 13.88 16.10 -4.64
C ALA A 202 14.86 15.01 -4.15
N GLU A 203 14.82 14.66 -2.87
CA GLU A 203 15.65 13.62 -2.25
C GLU A 203 14.88 12.30 -2.07
N ALA A 204 13.66 12.21 -2.61
CA ALA A 204 12.77 11.06 -2.50
C ALA A 204 12.58 10.33 -3.84
N LEU A 205 12.56 9.00 -3.78
CA LEU A 205 12.19 8.09 -4.86
C LEU A 205 10.81 7.50 -4.56
N ALA A 206 10.04 7.15 -5.59
CA ALA A 206 8.86 6.30 -5.45
C ALA A 206 8.79 5.28 -6.58
N PHE A 207 8.49 4.02 -6.24
CA PHE A 207 8.31 2.92 -7.16
C PHE A 207 6.85 2.47 -7.14
N GLY A 208 6.25 2.31 -8.33
CA GLY A 208 4.84 1.95 -8.47
C GLY A 208 4.53 1.33 -9.81
N ASP A 209 3.30 0.78 -9.97
CA ASP A 209 2.87 0.14 -11.22
C ASP A 209 1.41 0.44 -11.62
N GLU A 210 0.52 0.83 -10.70
CA GLU A 210 -0.90 1.03 -10.97
C GLU A 210 -1.35 2.50 -10.85
N GLU A 211 -2.58 2.79 -11.29
CA GLU A 211 -3.14 4.15 -11.27
C GLU A 211 -3.22 4.76 -9.87
N ASN A 212 -3.37 3.95 -8.81
CA ASN A 212 -3.37 4.43 -7.43
C ASN A 212 -2.02 4.97 -6.96
N ASP A 213 -0.93 4.74 -7.73
CA ASP A 213 0.41 5.29 -7.48
C ASP A 213 0.64 6.66 -8.14
N LEU A 214 -0.27 7.11 -9.02
CA LEU A 214 -0.12 8.40 -9.70
C LEU A 214 0.07 9.56 -8.72
N ALA A 215 -0.71 9.58 -7.64
CA ALA A 215 -0.59 10.62 -6.63
C ALA A 215 0.78 10.59 -5.90
N MET A 216 1.34 9.40 -5.70
CA MET A 216 2.67 9.19 -5.10
C MET A 216 3.77 9.76 -6.00
N PHE A 217 3.63 9.63 -7.32
CA PHE A 217 4.59 10.16 -8.31
C PHE A 217 4.62 11.69 -8.38
N GLU A 218 3.53 12.35 -8.00
CA GLU A 218 3.43 13.82 -8.02
C GLU A 218 4.14 14.49 -6.82
N VAL A 219 4.49 13.73 -5.78
CA VAL A 219 5.02 14.29 -4.52
C VAL A 219 6.47 13.90 -4.23
N VAL A 220 7.14 13.20 -5.16
CA VAL A 220 8.55 12.82 -5.05
C VAL A 220 9.38 13.42 -6.17
N GLY A 221 10.70 13.51 -5.97
CA GLY A 221 11.61 14.07 -6.96
C GLY A 221 11.89 13.14 -8.13
N LEU A 222 11.90 11.83 -7.91
CA LEU A 222 12.06 10.86 -8.99
C LEU A 222 11.05 9.71 -8.85
N PRO A 223 9.98 9.75 -9.63
CA PRO A 223 9.07 8.63 -9.79
C PRO A 223 9.63 7.58 -10.74
N VAL A 224 9.58 6.32 -10.35
CA VAL A 224 10.06 5.15 -11.10
C VAL A 224 8.89 4.21 -11.36
N ALA A 225 8.50 4.05 -12.61
CA ALA A 225 7.49 3.08 -13.02
C ALA A 225 8.13 1.71 -13.27
N MET A 226 7.49 0.65 -12.75
CA MET A 226 7.88 -0.72 -13.07
C MET A 226 7.62 -1.03 -14.55
N GLY A 227 8.33 -1.97 -15.14
CA GLY A 227 8.15 -2.38 -16.53
C GLY A 227 6.74 -2.94 -16.83
N ASN A 228 6.11 -3.54 -15.82
CA ASN A 228 4.72 -4.00 -15.84
C ASN A 228 3.70 -2.90 -15.52
N ALA A 229 4.12 -1.66 -15.26
CA ALA A 229 3.21 -0.57 -14.89
C ALA A 229 2.22 -0.22 -16.01
N CYS A 230 1.06 0.33 -15.62
CA CYS A 230 0.09 0.86 -16.55
C CYS A 230 0.67 2.06 -17.34
N GLU A 231 0.16 2.28 -18.55
CA GLU A 231 0.69 3.33 -19.44
C GLU A 231 0.52 4.75 -18.84
N ALA A 232 -0.55 4.98 -18.05
CA ALA A 232 -0.78 6.25 -17.39
C ALA A 232 0.35 6.58 -16.39
N LEU A 233 0.82 5.56 -15.65
CA LEU A 233 1.92 5.73 -14.68
C LEU A 233 3.27 5.86 -15.39
N LYS A 234 3.55 5.06 -16.42
CA LYS A 234 4.77 5.18 -17.23
C LYS A 234 4.92 6.58 -17.84
N ALA A 235 3.81 7.16 -18.30
CA ALA A 235 3.80 8.51 -18.87
C ALA A 235 4.17 9.62 -17.86
N LYS A 236 4.03 9.36 -16.56
CA LYS A 236 4.36 10.28 -15.46
C LYS A 236 5.72 9.98 -14.82
N ALA A 237 6.32 8.84 -15.14
CA ALA A 237 7.57 8.42 -14.55
C ALA A 237 8.76 9.25 -15.06
N GLY A 238 9.69 9.54 -14.17
CA GLY A 238 11.00 10.05 -14.53
C GLY A 238 11.95 8.95 -15.02
N HIS A 239 11.66 7.69 -14.66
CA HIS A 239 12.37 6.50 -15.12
C HIS A 239 11.40 5.33 -15.22
N VAL A 240 11.51 4.54 -16.29
CA VAL A 240 10.80 3.26 -16.44
C VAL A 240 11.84 2.15 -16.36
N THR A 241 11.65 1.21 -15.43
CA THR A 241 12.57 0.11 -15.21
C THR A 241 12.02 -1.21 -15.79
N GLU A 242 12.66 -2.33 -15.48
CA GLU A 242 12.22 -3.67 -15.83
C GLU A 242 11.01 -4.12 -14.98
N THR A 243 10.38 -5.24 -15.38
CA THR A 243 9.29 -5.84 -14.61
C THR A 243 9.79 -6.39 -13.28
N VAL A 244 8.87 -6.70 -12.37
CA VAL A 244 9.21 -7.31 -11.07
C VAL A 244 10.03 -8.59 -11.26
N GLY A 245 9.55 -9.50 -12.13
CA GLY A 245 10.21 -10.76 -12.43
C GLY A 245 11.61 -10.61 -13.09
N ASN A 246 11.85 -9.47 -13.75
CA ASN A 246 13.13 -9.11 -14.35
C ASN A 246 13.98 -8.18 -13.44
N HIS A 247 13.81 -8.30 -12.14
CA HIS A 247 14.62 -7.59 -11.14
C HIS A 247 14.50 -6.05 -11.18
N GLY A 248 13.33 -5.51 -11.57
CA GLY A 248 13.14 -4.10 -11.91
C GLY A 248 13.65 -3.10 -10.88
N ILE A 249 13.43 -3.33 -9.56
CA ILE A 249 13.92 -2.42 -8.51
C ILE A 249 15.46 -2.38 -8.50
N TRP A 250 16.12 -3.56 -8.58
CA TRP A 250 17.58 -3.63 -8.62
C TRP A 250 18.15 -2.92 -9.85
N VAL A 251 17.57 -3.20 -11.03
CA VAL A 251 17.96 -2.59 -12.30
C VAL A 251 17.81 -1.07 -12.26
N ALA A 252 16.70 -0.56 -11.72
CA ALA A 252 16.50 0.86 -11.54
C ALA A 252 17.60 1.50 -10.67
N CYS A 253 17.91 0.89 -9.54
CA CYS A 253 18.91 1.43 -8.62
C CYS A 253 20.32 1.47 -9.27
N VAL A 254 20.67 0.48 -10.09
CA VAL A 254 21.90 0.50 -10.91
C VAL A 254 21.84 1.63 -11.94
N ALA A 255 20.75 1.76 -12.69
CA ALA A 255 20.58 2.81 -13.70
C ALA A 255 20.63 4.22 -13.10
N LEU A 256 20.15 4.38 -11.86
CA LEU A 256 20.20 5.63 -11.10
C LEU A 256 21.57 5.88 -10.45
N GLY A 257 22.52 4.98 -10.61
CA GLY A 257 23.89 5.12 -10.08
C GLY A 257 23.99 4.98 -8.56
N LEU A 258 23.02 4.34 -7.92
CA LEU A 258 23.08 4.06 -6.47
C LEU A 258 24.13 2.99 -6.17
N TRP A 259 24.31 2.04 -7.07
CA TRP A 259 25.41 1.06 -7.10
C TRP A 259 25.71 0.60 -8.53
N GLN A 260 26.78 -0.18 -8.73
CA GLN A 260 27.26 -0.57 -10.07
C GLN A 260 27.05 -2.08 -10.37
N GLU A 261 26.79 -2.90 -9.36
CA GLU A 261 26.71 -4.34 -9.55
C GLU A 261 25.39 -4.74 -10.21
N ALA A 262 25.46 -5.41 -11.36
CA ALA A 262 24.31 -6.07 -11.96
C ALA A 262 23.85 -7.23 -11.06
N TRP A 263 22.54 -7.49 -11.04
CA TRP A 263 22.01 -8.66 -10.36
C TRP A 263 22.49 -9.95 -11.04
N THR A 264 22.93 -10.92 -10.24
CA THR A 264 23.24 -12.27 -10.71
C THR A 264 22.53 -13.27 -9.80
N ASP A 265 21.86 -14.28 -10.36
CA ASP A 265 21.11 -15.30 -9.61
C ASP A 265 22.01 -16.14 -8.68
N ALA A 266 23.34 -16.05 -8.83
CA ALA A 266 24.32 -16.66 -7.95
C ALA A 266 24.55 -15.88 -6.64
N SER A 267 23.95 -14.70 -6.48
CA SER A 267 24.04 -13.89 -5.26
C SER A 267 23.12 -14.51 -4.19
N ASN A 268 23.58 -15.57 -3.54
CA ASN A 268 22.96 -16.08 -2.32
C ASN A 268 23.23 -15.07 -1.19
N TYR A 269 22.23 -14.29 -0.86
CA TYR A 269 22.14 -13.54 0.39
C TYR A 269 21.18 -14.23 1.36
#